data_6e4fe52347877321982164f5c831c958
#
_entry.id   6e4fe52347877321982164f5c831c958
#
_cell.length_a   1.000
_cell.length_b   1.000
_cell.length_c   1.000
_cell.angle_alpha   90.00
_cell.angle_beta   90.00
_cell.angle_gamma   90.00
#
_symmetry.space_group_name_H-M   'P 1'
#
loop_
_entity.id
_entity.type
_entity.pdbx_description
1 polymer ?
#
loop_
_entity_poly.entity_id
_entity_poly.type
_entity_poly.pdbx_seq_one_letter_code
_entity_poly.pdbx_strand_id
1 'polypeptide(L)'
;MFLKKIDARIKMLLLIIILLFIFIIARVFYVQVFEYKKLNKLAGDLWSRELPIAADRGRILDRNGKVLADNLTTTSLVLIPNQIKDKKKTSTKLAEILNVSKEEMDKHVYKKTSIERVHPEGRRLSYEVADKINDLHMDGVYLVKESQRYYPYKDFLSHTLGYVGIDNQGLSGIELEYNDILTGEDGAIRYFSDAKGNKLELSDIYEEPTSGMDVQLTIDYDIQKSLEREMDNIEKMFSPDMALAIVINPNNGEILGMSSTPDYDPNNYQNYNMQTLSRNLPIWASYEPGSTFKIITTASAVNEKVVDLNKDTFYDSGKVKVS
;
A
#
# COMPACT_ATOMS: atom_id res chain seq x y z
N MET A 1 43.36 -15.00 -75.24
CA MET A 1 42.62 -13.79 -74.81
C MET A 1 41.41 -14.13 -73.89
N PHE A 2 40.64 -15.17 -74.17
CA PHE A 2 39.47 -15.61 -73.41
C PHE A 2 39.76 -16.04 -71.95
N LEU A 3 40.83 -16.87 -71.75
CA LEU A 3 41.20 -17.34 -70.40
C LEU A 3 41.64 -16.22 -69.47
N LYS A 4 42.33 -15.17 -69.96
CA LYS A 4 42.67 -13.99 -69.12
C LYS A 4 41.46 -13.18 -68.66
N LYS A 5 40.35 -13.13 -69.45
CA LYS A 5 39.12 -12.47 -69.05
C LYS A 5 38.36 -13.28 -68.01
N ILE A 6 38.36 -14.59 -68.02
CA ILE A 6 37.76 -15.46 -67.03
C ILE A 6 38.54 -15.34 -65.73
N ASP A 7 39.88 -15.36 -65.73
CA ASP A 7 40.70 -15.18 -64.54
C ASP A 7 40.50 -13.84 -63.87
N ALA A 8 40.34 -12.74 -64.62
CA ALA A 8 40.02 -11.43 -64.09
C ALA A 8 38.63 -11.37 -63.45
N ARG A 9 37.63 -12.06 -64.03
CA ARG A 9 36.27 -12.13 -63.45
C ARG A 9 36.23 -12.94 -62.16
N ILE A 10 37.00 -14.05 -62.09
CA ILE A 10 37.11 -14.87 -60.87
C ILE A 10 37.80 -14.07 -59.76
N LYS A 11 38.89 -13.35 -60.04
CA LYS A 11 39.57 -12.47 -59.08
C LYS A 11 38.66 -11.34 -58.61
N MET A 12 37.85 -10.74 -59.48
CA MET A 12 36.89 -9.72 -59.12
C MET A 12 35.79 -10.28 -58.23
N LEU A 13 35.23 -11.47 -58.51
CA LEU A 13 34.27 -12.15 -57.69
C LEU A 13 34.85 -12.46 -56.30
N LEU A 14 36.07 -12.99 -56.24
CA LEU A 14 36.76 -13.28 -54.99
C LEU A 14 36.99 -12.01 -54.17
N LEU A 15 37.37 -10.90 -54.79
CA LEU A 15 37.50 -9.60 -54.13
C LEU A 15 36.18 -9.12 -53.53
N ILE A 16 35.06 -9.25 -54.28
CA ILE A 16 33.75 -8.90 -53.78
C ILE A 16 33.36 -9.74 -52.56
N ILE A 17 33.61 -11.04 -52.60
CA ILE A 17 33.34 -11.95 -51.47
C ILE A 17 34.18 -11.56 -50.26
N ILE A 18 35.48 -11.27 -50.43
CA ILE A 18 36.36 -10.83 -49.33
C ILE A 18 35.86 -9.50 -48.73
N LEU A 19 35.50 -8.53 -49.54
CA LEU A 19 34.96 -7.25 -49.08
C LEU A 19 33.63 -7.44 -48.30
N LEU A 20 32.78 -8.34 -48.74
CA LEU A 20 31.54 -8.68 -48.05
C LEU A 20 31.80 -9.33 -46.68
N PHE A 21 32.79 -10.23 -46.60
CA PHE A 21 33.24 -10.83 -45.35
C PHE A 21 33.82 -9.79 -44.37
N ILE A 22 34.65 -8.89 -44.88
CA ILE A 22 35.21 -7.78 -44.07
C ILE A 22 34.08 -6.90 -43.51
N PHE A 23 33.07 -6.57 -44.33
CA PHE A 23 31.94 -5.80 -43.92
C PHE A 23 31.14 -6.52 -42.82
N ILE A 24 30.89 -7.82 -42.96
CA ILE A 24 30.18 -8.62 -41.92
C ILE A 24 30.99 -8.63 -40.63
N ILE A 25 32.32 -8.89 -40.68
CA ILE A 25 33.16 -8.87 -39.50
C ILE A 25 33.14 -7.49 -38.82
N ALA A 26 33.28 -6.43 -39.59
CA ALA A 26 33.19 -5.05 -39.06
C ALA A 26 31.84 -4.77 -38.39
N ARG A 27 30.74 -5.23 -38.99
CA ARG A 27 29.40 -5.07 -38.41
C ARG A 27 29.22 -5.87 -37.13
N VAL A 28 29.69 -7.11 -37.09
CA VAL A 28 29.68 -7.96 -35.88
C VAL A 28 30.51 -7.32 -34.78
N PHE A 29 31.68 -6.83 -35.11
CA PHE A 29 32.56 -6.13 -34.15
C PHE A 29 31.87 -4.87 -33.62
N TYR A 30 31.26 -4.06 -34.49
CA TYR A 30 30.50 -2.88 -34.07
C TYR A 30 29.39 -3.23 -33.09
N VAL A 31 28.59 -4.24 -33.39
CA VAL A 31 27.48 -4.68 -32.50
C VAL A 31 28.01 -5.20 -31.16
N GLN A 32 29.09 -6.02 -31.20
CA GLN A 32 29.64 -6.60 -29.99
C GLN A 32 30.36 -5.59 -29.07
N VAL A 33 30.94 -4.53 -29.63
CA VAL A 33 31.72 -3.57 -28.85
C VAL A 33 30.88 -2.33 -28.49
N PHE A 34 30.22 -1.75 -29.48
CA PHE A 34 29.53 -0.48 -29.28
C PHE A 34 28.09 -0.62 -28.87
N GLU A 35 27.36 -1.63 -29.37
CA GLU A 35 25.96 -1.84 -29.03
C GLU A 35 25.76 -2.86 -27.88
N TYR A 36 26.81 -3.54 -27.42
CA TYR A 36 26.74 -4.59 -26.41
C TYR A 36 25.97 -4.17 -25.16
N LYS A 37 26.30 -3.03 -24.54
CA LYS A 37 25.67 -2.56 -23.32
C LYS A 37 24.17 -2.30 -23.50
N LYS A 38 23.80 -1.69 -24.64
CA LYS A 38 22.40 -1.41 -24.98
C LYS A 38 21.61 -2.68 -25.24
N LEU A 39 22.16 -3.58 -26.05
CA LEU A 39 21.49 -4.84 -26.39
C LEU A 39 21.39 -5.77 -25.20
N ASN A 40 22.41 -5.82 -24.36
CA ASN A 40 22.42 -6.64 -23.15
C ASN A 40 21.39 -6.13 -22.13
N LYS A 41 21.25 -4.80 -21.99
CA LYS A 41 20.19 -4.21 -21.16
C LYS A 41 18.79 -4.56 -21.70
N LEU A 42 18.55 -4.37 -22.99
CA LEU A 42 17.26 -4.72 -23.62
C LEU A 42 16.96 -6.23 -23.51
N ALA A 43 17.97 -7.09 -23.65
CA ALA A 43 17.80 -8.53 -23.46
C ALA A 43 17.49 -8.85 -21.99
N GLY A 44 18.19 -8.22 -21.04
CA GLY A 44 17.90 -8.35 -19.61
C GLY A 44 16.45 -7.96 -19.28
N ASP A 45 16.02 -6.81 -19.76
CA ASP A 45 14.65 -6.31 -19.57
C ASP A 45 13.57 -7.24 -20.18
N LEU A 46 13.91 -7.93 -21.28
CA LEU A 46 13.00 -8.89 -21.93
C LEU A 46 12.97 -10.25 -21.24
N TRP A 47 14.08 -10.68 -20.65
CA TRP A 47 14.23 -12.02 -20.05
C TRP A 47 14.00 -12.02 -18.54
N SER A 48 14.27 -10.90 -17.86
CA SER A 48 14.01 -10.81 -16.43
C SER A 48 12.51 -10.74 -16.15
N ARG A 49 12.09 -11.49 -15.16
CA ARG A 49 10.75 -11.44 -14.57
C ARG A 49 10.92 -11.06 -13.11
N GLU A 50 10.07 -10.18 -12.66
CA GLU A 50 10.12 -9.66 -11.31
C GLU A 50 8.84 -10.03 -10.58
N LEU A 51 8.99 -10.81 -9.51
CA LEU A 51 7.92 -11.09 -8.56
C LEU A 51 8.12 -10.13 -7.38
N PRO A 52 7.29 -9.11 -7.22
CA PRO A 52 7.43 -8.18 -6.13
C PRO A 52 7.12 -8.87 -4.80
N ILE A 53 7.93 -8.57 -3.79
CA ILE A 53 7.74 -8.97 -2.40
C ILE A 53 7.31 -7.72 -1.65
N ALA A 54 6.07 -7.71 -1.15
CA ALA A 54 5.55 -6.56 -0.45
C ALA A 54 6.35 -6.26 0.82
N ALA A 55 6.75 -5.01 0.99
CA ALA A 55 7.30 -4.50 2.25
C ALA A 55 6.21 -4.48 3.33
N ASP A 56 6.62 -4.66 4.58
CA ASP A 56 5.74 -4.40 5.71
C ASP A 56 5.64 -2.89 5.95
N ARG A 57 4.41 -2.39 6.09
CA ARG A 57 4.14 -1.00 6.41
C ARG A 57 4.56 -0.70 7.85
N GLY A 58 5.16 0.45 8.14
CA GLY A 58 5.53 0.89 9.48
C GLY A 58 4.34 0.84 10.44
N ARG A 59 4.57 0.53 11.70
CA ARG A 59 3.52 0.47 12.73
C ARG A 59 3.14 1.87 13.17
N ILE A 60 1.91 2.02 13.66
CA ILE A 60 1.48 3.22 14.38
C ILE A 60 1.39 2.85 15.86
N LEU A 61 2.06 3.63 16.70
CA LEU A 61 2.23 3.36 18.12
C LEU A 61 1.62 4.50 18.95
N ASP A 62 1.14 4.19 20.15
CA ASP A 62 0.82 5.19 21.16
C ASP A 62 2.10 5.81 21.77
N ARG A 63 1.95 6.77 22.65
CA ARG A 63 3.09 7.43 23.33
C ARG A 63 3.98 6.49 24.15
N ASN A 64 3.48 5.33 24.55
CA ASN A 64 4.15 4.33 25.36
C ASN A 64 4.69 3.15 24.53
N GLY A 65 4.58 3.22 23.19
CA GLY A 65 5.01 2.15 22.28
C GLY A 65 3.97 1.04 22.09
N LYS A 66 2.73 1.24 22.54
CA LYS A 66 1.66 0.28 22.31
C LYS A 66 1.19 0.33 20.86
N VAL A 67 1.08 -0.82 20.21
CA VAL A 67 0.74 -0.92 18.79
C VAL A 67 -0.74 -0.61 18.57
N LEU A 68 -1.02 0.42 17.78
CA LEU A 68 -2.36 0.85 17.38
C LEU A 68 -2.73 0.37 15.97
N ALA A 69 -1.75 0.26 15.09
CA ALA A 69 -1.89 -0.34 13.77
C ALA A 69 -0.65 -1.17 13.43
N ASP A 70 -0.86 -2.38 12.91
CA ASP A 70 0.19 -3.36 12.58
C ASP A 70 -0.10 -4.00 11.22
N ASN A 71 0.65 -5.03 10.88
CA ASN A 71 0.47 -5.79 9.64
C ASN A 71 0.25 -7.27 9.95
N LEU A 72 -0.65 -7.89 9.21
CA LEU A 72 -0.78 -9.34 9.14
C LEU A 72 -0.11 -9.86 7.87
N THR A 73 0.70 -10.89 8.03
CA THR A 73 1.23 -11.61 6.87
C THR A 73 0.12 -12.45 6.27
N THR A 74 -0.20 -12.18 5.02
CA THR A 74 -1.16 -12.94 4.21
C THR A 74 -0.46 -13.49 2.98
N THR A 75 -1.21 -14.24 2.17
CA THR A 75 -0.70 -14.84 0.94
C THR A 75 -1.61 -14.49 -0.21
N SER A 76 -1.01 -14.19 -1.36
CA SER A 76 -1.76 -13.90 -2.58
C SER A 76 -1.36 -14.81 -3.72
N LEU A 77 -2.33 -15.16 -4.56
CA LEU A 77 -2.17 -16.02 -5.70
C LEU A 77 -1.65 -15.24 -6.90
N VAL A 78 -0.54 -15.71 -7.44
CA VAL A 78 0.08 -15.20 -8.68
C VAL A 78 0.17 -16.32 -9.70
N LEU A 79 -0.23 -16.03 -10.92
CA LEU A 79 -0.15 -16.95 -12.04
C LEU A 79 0.90 -16.48 -13.03
N ILE A 80 1.63 -17.42 -13.61
CA ILE A 80 2.46 -17.22 -14.79
C ILE A 80 1.82 -18.03 -15.94
N PRO A 81 0.89 -17.42 -16.72
CA PRO A 81 0.03 -18.16 -17.65
C PRO A 81 0.78 -18.97 -18.71
N ASN A 82 2.02 -18.56 -19.05
CA ASN A 82 2.87 -19.27 -20.01
C ASN A 82 3.52 -20.54 -19.43
N GLN A 83 3.59 -20.66 -18.10
CA GLN A 83 4.14 -21.86 -17.42
C GLN A 83 3.04 -22.88 -17.11
N ILE A 84 1.77 -22.51 -17.22
CA ILE A 84 0.64 -23.42 -16.94
C ILE A 84 0.50 -24.38 -18.10
N LYS A 85 0.86 -25.67 -17.87
CA LYS A 85 0.77 -26.73 -18.87
C LYS A 85 -0.66 -27.14 -19.19
N ASP A 86 -1.48 -27.33 -18.16
CA ASP A 86 -2.91 -27.69 -18.30
C ASP A 86 -3.81 -26.58 -17.75
N LYS A 87 -4.06 -25.60 -18.60
CA LYS A 87 -4.87 -24.42 -18.26
C LYS A 87 -6.28 -24.78 -17.80
N LYS A 88 -6.91 -25.78 -18.43
CA LYS A 88 -8.27 -26.19 -18.11
C LYS A 88 -8.37 -26.83 -16.74
N LYS A 89 -7.43 -27.73 -16.40
CA LYS A 89 -7.35 -28.36 -15.08
C LYS A 89 -7.04 -27.34 -13.99
N THR A 90 -6.06 -26.45 -14.23
CA THR A 90 -5.65 -25.40 -13.30
C THR A 90 -6.80 -24.45 -13.01
N SER A 91 -7.48 -23.94 -14.04
CA SER A 91 -8.64 -23.06 -13.88
C SER A 91 -9.75 -23.72 -13.07
N THR A 92 -10.10 -24.97 -13.38
CA THR A 92 -11.16 -25.68 -12.65
C THR A 92 -10.80 -25.87 -11.17
N LYS A 93 -9.57 -26.29 -10.87
CA LYS A 93 -9.13 -26.53 -9.49
C LYS A 93 -9.04 -25.25 -8.66
N LEU A 94 -8.49 -24.17 -9.24
CA LEU A 94 -8.43 -22.89 -8.56
C LEU A 94 -9.84 -22.30 -8.34
N ALA A 95 -10.74 -22.43 -9.30
CA ALA A 95 -12.13 -21.99 -9.16
C ALA A 95 -12.86 -22.73 -8.02
N GLU A 96 -12.65 -24.05 -7.88
CA GLU A 96 -13.20 -24.85 -6.77
C GLU A 96 -12.69 -24.38 -5.41
N ILE A 97 -11.36 -24.14 -5.27
CA ILE A 97 -10.75 -23.78 -3.99
C ILE A 97 -11.10 -22.33 -3.60
N LEU A 98 -11.11 -21.40 -4.56
CA LEU A 98 -11.43 -20.00 -4.31
C LEU A 98 -12.94 -19.72 -4.27
N ASN A 99 -13.77 -20.75 -4.55
CA ASN A 99 -15.23 -20.64 -4.58
C ASN A 99 -15.74 -19.54 -5.53
N VAL A 100 -15.13 -19.50 -6.73
CA VAL A 100 -15.49 -18.58 -7.81
C VAL A 100 -15.95 -19.33 -9.05
N SER A 101 -16.55 -18.62 -10.00
CA SER A 101 -16.93 -19.26 -11.26
C SER A 101 -15.70 -19.66 -12.08
N LYS A 102 -15.84 -20.75 -12.85
CA LYS A 102 -14.75 -21.15 -13.74
C LYS A 102 -14.45 -20.10 -14.80
N GLU A 103 -15.49 -19.40 -15.28
CA GLU A 103 -15.38 -18.32 -16.25
C GLU A 103 -14.53 -17.15 -15.73
N GLU A 104 -14.65 -16.84 -14.43
CA GLU A 104 -13.83 -15.81 -13.78
C GLU A 104 -12.36 -16.26 -13.74
N MET A 105 -12.11 -17.48 -13.27
CA MET A 105 -10.75 -18.01 -13.20
C MET A 105 -10.12 -18.19 -14.59
N ASP A 106 -10.91 -18.51 -15.62
CA ASP A 106 -10.45 -18.58 -17.00
C ASP A 106 -9.90 -17.24 -17.49
N LYS A 107 -10.47 -16.09 -17.08
CA LYS A 107 -9.96 -14.75 -17.45
C LYS A 107 -8.52 -14.56 -16.97
N HIS A 108 -8.16 -15.07 -15.81
CA HIS A 108 -6.80 -15.00 -15.26
C HIS A 108 -5.86 -16.02 -15.90
N VAL A 109 -6.26 -17.29 -15.97
CA VAL A 109 -5.43 -18.39 -16.46
C VAL A 109 -5.09 -18.27 -17.96
N TYR A 110 -6.01 -17.73 -18.77
CA TYR A 110 -5.82 -17.55 -20.22
C TYR A 110 -5.33 -16.15 -20.61
N LYS A 111 -5.09 -15.28 -19.64
CA LYS A 111 -4.58 -13.92 -19.91
C LYS A 111 -3.21 -13.96 -20.57
N LYS A 112 -3.01 -13.09 -21.57
CA LYS A 112 -1.75 -12.96 -22.29
C LYS A 112 -0.82 -11.96 -21.58
N THR A 113 -0.33 -12.33 -20.42
CA THR A 113 0.60 -11.54 -19.61
C THR A 113 1.72 -12.41 -19.08
N SER A 114 2.84 -11.79 -18.72
CA SER A 114 3.97 -12.50 -18.13
C SER A 114 3.68 -12.98 -16.72
N ILE A 115 3.00 -12.16 -15.94
CA ILE A 115 2.61 -12.41 -14.56
C ILE A 115 1.19 -11.88 -14.39
N GLU A 116 0.34 -12.65 -13.76
CA GLU A 116 -1.03 -12.27 -13.41
C GLU A 116 -1.25 -12.40 -11.91
N ARG A 117 -1.56 -11.31 -11.24
CA ARG A 117 -2.07 -11.34 -9.87
C ARG A 117 -3.58 -11.58 -9.95
N VAL A 118 -4.04 -12.66 -9.35
CA VAL A 118 -5.47 -12.98 -9.30
C VAL A 118 -6.15 -11.99 -8.33
N HIS A 119 -6.92 -11.08 -8.87
CA HIS A 119 -7.57 -10.02 -8.09
C HIS A 119 -9.04 -9.86 -8.53
N PRO A 120 -9.97 -9.74 -7.57
CA PRO A 120 -9.78 -9.71 -6.10
C PRO A 120 -9.65 -11.08 -5.45
N GLU A 121 -10.04 -12.16 -6.13
CA GLU A 121 -10.36 -13.49 -5.59
C GLU A 121 -9.15 -14.22 -4.99
N GLY A 122 -7.98 -13.96 -5.51
CA GLY A 122 -6.71 -14.58 -5.10
C GLY A 122 -5.88 -13.74 -4.13
N ARG A 123 -6.41 -12.62 -3.62
CA ARG A 123 -5.69 -11.76 -2.67
C ARG A 123 -6.04 -12.08 -1.22
N ARG A 124 -5.04 -11.93 -0.35
CA ARG A 124 -5.20 -12.06 1.11
C ARG A 124 -5.86 -13.37 1.51
N LEU A 125 -5.38 -14.45 0.91
CA LEU A 125 -5.90 -15.80 1.16
C LEU A 125 -5.66 -16.21 2.62
N SER A 126 -6.62 -16.92 3.20
CA SER A 126 -6.41 -17.59 4.48
C SER A 126 -5.35 -18.67 4.35
N TYR A 127 -4.69 -19.01 5.46
CA TYR A 127 -3.69 -20.08 5.50
C TYR A 127 -4.22 -21.40 4.93
N GLU A 128 -5.46 -21.77 5.27
CA GLU A 128 -6.10 -23.00 4.81
C GLU A 128 -6.30 -23.04 3.28
N VAL A 129 -6.67 -21.90 2.68
CA VAL A 129 -6.86 -21.79 1.22
C VAL A 129 -5.51 -21.80 0.52
N ALA A 130 -4.53 -21.07 1.05
CA ALA A 130 -3.17 -21.04 0.50
C ALA A 130 -2.53 -22.45 0.53
N ASP A 131 -2.68 -23.19 1.63
CA ASP A 131 -2.16 -24.53 1.79
C ASP A 131 -2.78 -25.51 0.78
N LYS A 132 -4.10 -25.46 0.62
CA LYS A 132 -4.79 -26.27 -0.42
C LYS A 132 -4.29 -25.98 -1.84
N ILE A 133 -3.97 -24.71 -2.15
CA ILE A 133 -3.42 -24.35 -3.47
C ILE A 133 -1.99 -24.87 -3.60
N ASN A 134 -1.19 -24.73 -2.54
CA ASN A 134 0.20 -25.19 -2.52
C ASN A 134 0.31 -26.70 -2.73
N ASP A 135 -0.55 -27.48 -2.10
CA ASP A 135 -0.58 -28.94 -2.21
C ASP A 135 -0.87 -29.45 -3.63
N LEU A 136 -1.50 -28.63 -4.46
CA LEU A 136 -1.75 -29.03 -5.85
C LEU A 136 -0.50 -29.06 -6.73
N HIS A 137 0.60 -28.44 -6.30
CA HIS A 137 1.90 -28.41 -6.99
C HIS A 137 1.76 -28.14 -8.50
N MET A 138 0.93 -27.15 -8.87
CA MET A 138 0.63 -26.85 -10.27
C MET A 138 1.69 -25.93 -10.89
N ASP A 139 2.15 -26.27 -12.10
CA ASP A 139 3.08 -25.42 -12.87
C ASP A 139 2.46 -24.03 -13.13
N GLY A 140 3.23 -22.98 -12.93
CA GLY A 140 2.81 -21.61 -13.19
C GLY A 140 1.85 -21.01 -12.15
N VAL A 141 1.65 -21.69 -11.02
CA VAL A 141 0.84 -21.22 -9.88
C VAL A 141 1.78 -20.95 -8.72
N TYR A 142 1.79 -19.71 -8.23
CA TYR A 142 2.67 -19.25 -7.16
C TYR A 142 1.89 -18.56 -6.06
N LEU A 143 2.35 -18.74 -4.85
CA LEU A 143 1.87 -18.03 -3.68
C LEU A 143 2.95 -17.05 -3.24
N VAL A 144 2.60 -15.78 -3.16
CA VAL A 144 3.52 -14.73 -2.72
C VAL A 144 3.05 -14.14 -1.39
N LYS A 145 4.03 -13.84 -0.52
CA LYS A 145 3.75 -13.13 0.73
C LYS A 145 3.15 -11.75 0.38
N GLU A 146 2.08 -11.38 1.07
CA GLU A 146 1.48 -10.06 1.01
C GLU A 146 1.29 -9.52 2.43
N SER A 147 1.48 -8.23 2.61
CA SER A 147 1.23 -7.53 3.87
C SER A 147 -0.18 -6.94 3.86
N GLN A 148 -0.94 -7.18 4.93
CA GLN A 148 -2.26 -6.60 5.13
C GLN A 148 -2.26 -5.76 6.38
N ARG A 149 -2.68 -4.50 6.27
CA ARG A 149 -2.85 -3.63 7.42
C ARG A 149 -3.90 -4.17 8.38
N TYR A 150 -3.63 -4.07 9.67
CA TYR A 150 -4.48 -4.59 10.73
C TYR A 150 -4.57 -3.62 11.90
N TYR A 151 -5.77 -3.37 12.37
CA TYR A 151 -6.09 -2.50 13.50
C TYR A 151 -6.62 -3.36 14.66
N PRO A 152 -5.78 -3.66 15.67
CA PRO A 152 -6.11 -4.63 16.72
C PRO A 152 -7.34 -4.24 17.55
N TYR A 153 -7.61 -2.95 17.64
CA TYR A 153 -8.67 -2.40 18.50
C TYR A 153 -9.91 -1.94 17.70
N LYS A 154 -10.02 -2.35 16.43
CA LYS A 154 -11.17 -2.08 15.55
C LYS A 154 -11.43 -0.57 15.38
N ASP A 155 -12.58 -0.09 15.86
CA ASP A 155 -13.10 1.29 15.79
C ASP A 155 -12.31 2.31 16.61
N PHE A 156 -11.46 1.82 17.53
CA PHE A 156 -10.63 2.65 18.39
C PHE A 156 -9.77 3.64 17.60
N LEU A 157 -9.95 4.93 17.88
CA LEU A 157 -9.24 6.05 17.25
C LEU A 157 -9.35 6.06 15.71
N SER A 158 -10.43 5.48 15.17
CA SER A 158 -10.59 5.19 13.74
C SER A 158 -10.39 6.38 12.82
N HIS A 159 -11.00 7.51 13.13
CA HIS A 159 -10.88 8.73 12.31
C HIS A 159 -9.48 9.36 12.34
N THR A 160 -8.77 9.19 13.45
CA THR A 160 -7.41 9.70 13.59
C THR A 160 -6.40 8.78 12.91
N LEU A 161 -6.47 7.46 13.16
CA LEU A 161 -5.62 6.50 12.48
C LEU A 161 -5.87 6.51 10.98
N GLY A 162 -7.15 6.54 10.58
CA GLY A 162 -7.54 6.36 9.20
C GLY A 162 -7.52 4.89 8.79
N TYR A 163 -7.46 4.66 7.48
CA TYR A 163 -7.43 3.33 6.89
C TYR A 163 -6.60 3.30 5.62
N VAL A 164 -6.25 2.09 5.19
CA VAL A 164 -5.48 1.85 3.96
C VAL A 164 -6.31 1.12 2.92
N GLY A 165 -5.96 1.30 1.67
CA GLY A 165 -6.53 0.56 0.55
C GLY A 165 -5.97 -0.86 0.43
N ILE A 166 -6.41 -1.55 -0.62
CA ILE A 166 -6.01 -2.95 -0.86
C ILE A 166 -4.51 -3.09 -1.16
N ASP A 167 -3.87 -2.05 -1.69
CA ASP A 167 -2.44 -2.02 -1.98
C ASP A 167 -1.63 -1.36 -0.85
N ASN A 168 -2.18 -1.34 0.37
CA ASN A 168 -1.59 -0.76 1.58
C ASN A 168 -1.30 0.76 1.49
N GLN A 169 -1.83 1.47 0.49
CA GLN A 169 -1.77 2.92 0.41
C GLN A 169 -2.69 3.58 1.45
N GLY A 170 -2.20 4.59 2.15
CA GLY A 170 -3.01 5.37 3.09
C GLY A 170 -4.12 6.14 2.38
N LEU A 171 -5.36 6.07 2.88
CA LEU A 171 -6.53 6.71 2.28
C LEU A 171 -7.14 7.81 3.16
N SER A 172 -6.87 7.80 4.45
CA SER A 172 -7.32 8.85 5.39
C SER A 172 -6.47 8.89 6.66
N GLY A 173 -6.64 9.92 7.48
CA GLY A 173 -6.02 10.06 8.79
C GLY A 173 -4.49 10.04 8.75
N ILE A 174 -3.90 9.52 9.82
CA ILE A 174 -2.43 9.34 9.98
C ILE A 174 -1.87 8.41 8.89
N GLU A 175 -2.63 7.41 8.49
CA GLU A 175 -2.22 6.51 7.39
C GLU A 175 -1.98 7.27 6.07
N LEU A 176 -2.78 8.28 5.77
CA LEU A 176 -2.60 9.11 4.58
C LEU A 176 -1.51 10.16 4.77
N GLU A 177 -1.55 10.89 5.88
CA GLU A 177 -0.63 12.01 6.16
C GLU A 177 0.83 11.55 6.22
N TYR A 178 1.08 10.39 6.83
CA TYR A 178 2.42 9.80 6.94
C TYR A 178 2.64 8.65 5.96
N ASN A 179 1.90 8.62 4.86
CA ASN A 179 1.99 7.52 3.90
C ASN A 179 3.41 7.26 3.42
N ASP A 180 4.15 8.31 3.05
CA ASP A 180 5.52 8.21 2.53
C ASP A 180 6.53 7.66 3.57
N ILE A 181 6.25 7.87 4.86
CA ILE A 181 7.08 7.38 5.96
C ILE A 181 6.71 5.93 6.30
N LEU A 182 5.41 5.66 6.37
CA LEU A 182 4.88 4.36 6.72
C LEU A 182 5.07 3.32 5.61
N THR A 183 5.04 3.74 4.34
CA THR A 183 5.23 2.82 3.21
C THR A 183 6.70 2.45 3.10
N GLY A 184 6.99 1.14 3.08
CA GLY A 184 8.33 0.63 2.83
C GLY A 184 8.66 0.58 1.33
N GLU A 185 9.81 0.06 1.00
CA GLU A 185 10.24 -0.22 -0.36
C GLU A 185 10.09 -1.72 -0.64
N ASP A 186 9.27 -2.06 -1.64
CA ASP A 186 9.05 -3.44 -2.02
C ASP A 186 10.35 -4.07 -2.49
N GLY A 187 10.57 -5.31 -2.08
CA GLY A 187 11.59 -6.17 -2.62
C GLY A 187 11.14 -6.90 -3.89
N ALA A 188 12.03 -7.68 -4.46
CA ALA A 188 11.72 -8.45 -5.65
C ALA A 188 12.53 -9.76 -5.75
N ILE A 189 11.89 -10.80 -6.30
CA ILE A 189 12.59 -11.96 -6.82
C ILE A 189 12.66 -11.80 -8.32
N ARG A 190 13.86 -11.54 -8.84
CA ARG A 190 14.10 -11.51 -10.28
C ARG A 190 14.60 -12.86 -10.75
N TYR A 191 13.89 -13.47 -11.68
CA TYR A 191 14.30 -14.69 -12.36
C TYR A 191 14.32 -14.47 -13.86
N PHE A 192 15.15 -15.25 -14.56
CA PHE A 192 15.27 -15.16 -16.01
C PHE A 192 14.40 -16.22 -16.68
N SER A 193 13.72 -15.82 -17.76
CA SER A 193 12.88 -16.72 -18.56
C SER A 193 13.25 -16.61 -20.04
N ASP A 194 13.07 -17.72 -20.78
CA ASP A 194 13.17 -17.71 -22.24
C ASP A 194 11.96 -16.98 -22.88
N ALA A 195 11.98 -16.85 -24.20
CA ALA A 195 10.89 -16.22 -24.97
C ALA A 195 9.55 -16.98 -24.85
N LYS A 196 9.55 -18.21 -24.36
CA LYS A 196 8.35 -19.03 -24.10
C LYS A 196 7.88 -18.94 -22.66
N GLY A 197 8.64 -18.24 -21.79
CA GLY A 197 8.32 -18.08 -20.37
C GLY A 197 8.86 -19.18 -19.46
N ASN A 198 9.67 -20.12 -19.97
CA ASN A 198 10.28 -21.13 -19.12
C ASN A 198 11.42 -20.51 -18.32
N LYS A 199 11.50 -20.86 -17.03
CA LYS A 199 12.57 -20.39 -16.14
C LYS A 199 13.93 -20.89 -16.66
N LEU A 200 14.89 -19.98 -16.79
CA LEU A 200 16.28 -20.33 -17.10
C LEU A 200 17.01 -20.71 -15.80
N GLU A 201 17.96 -21.64 -15.86
CA GLU A 201 18.81 -22.02 -14.72
C GLU A 201 19.89 -20.96 -14.38
N LEU A 202 19.54 -19.69 -14.50
CA LEU A 202 20.34 -18.58 -14.04
C LEU A 202 19.96 -18.29 -12.58
N SER A 203 20.95 -17.84 -11.79
CA SER A 203 20.70 -17.50 -10.36
C SER A 203 19.62 -16.45 -10.24
N ASP A 204 18.61 -16.73 -9.41
CA ASP A 204 17.61 -15.73 -9.04
C ASP A 204 18.32 -14.62 -8.26
N ILE A 205 17.94 -13.38 -8.55
CA ILE A 205 18.38 -12.21 -7.78
C ILE A 205 17.26 -11.91 -6.78
N TYR A 206 17.60 -11.97 -5.49
CA TYR A 206 16.69 -11.62 -4.41
C TYR A 206 17.02 -10.20 -3.93
N GLU A 207 16.06 -9.29 -4.03
CA GLU A 207 16.10 -7.95 -3.46
C GLU A 207 15.19 -7.95 -2.22
N GLU A 208 15.80 -7.76 -1.05
CA GLU A 208 15.06 -7.76 0.21
C GLU A 208 14.18 -6.52 0.33
N PRO A 209 12.90 -6.66 0.75
CA PRO A 209 12.04 -5.51 0.99
C PRO A 209 12.53 -4.73 2.23
N THR A 210 12.41 -3.41 2.19
CA THR A 210 12.70 -2.53 3.31
C THR A 210 11.39 -2.07 3.94
N SER A 211 11.13 -2.45 5.18
CA SER A 211 9.91 -2.04 5.91
C SER A 211 9.85 -0.53 6.11
N GLY A 212 8.64 0.02 6.13
CA GLY A 212 8.40 1.42 6.48
C GLY A 212 8.79 1.74 7.92
N MET A 213 8.97 3.04 8.21
CA MET A 213 9.28 3.52 9.56
C MET A 213 8.02 3.57 10.43
N ASP A 214 8.18 3.27 11.73
CA ASP A 214 7.11 3.40 12.70
C ASP A 214 6.81 4.87 13.01
N VAL A 215 5.53 5.18 13.23
CA VAL A 215 5.05 6.51 13.66
C VAL A 215 4.52 6.39 15.08
N GLN A 216 5.10 7.17 16.01
CA GLN A 216 4.65 7.24 17.39
C GLN A 216 3.82 8.50 17.62
N LEU A 217 2.60 8.31 18.13
CA LEU A 217 1.65 9.39 18.42
C LEU A 217 1.79 9.90 19.86
N THR A 218 1.24 11.07 20.13
CA THR A 218 1.07 11.60 21.50
C THR A 218 -0.11 10.98 22.23
N ILE A 219 -0.95 10.23 21.55
CA ILE A 219 -2.11 9.52 22.11
C ILE A 219 -1.68 8.57 23.23
N ASP A 220 -2.40 8.61 24.34
CA ASP A 220 -2.27 7.66 25.43
C ASP A 220 -3.41 6.63 25.36
N TYR A 221 -3.03 5.36 25.21
CA TYR A 221 -4.00 4.28 25.02
C TYR A 221 -5.04 4.20 26.15
N ASP A 222 -4.64 4.38 27.41
CA ASP A 222 -5.57 4.22 28.55
C ASP A 222 -6.53 5.41 28.64
N ILE A 223 -6.05 6.62 28.33
CA ILE A 223 -6.89 7.81 28.21
C ILE A 223 -7.87 7.65 27.05
N GLN A 224 -7.38 7.26 25.87
CA GLN A 224 -8.22 7.05 24.70
C GLN A 224 -9.26 5.97 24.94
N LYS A 225 -8.90 4.85 25.56
CA LYS A 225 -9.85 3.78 25.90
C LYS A 225 -10.95 4.24 26.84
N SER A 226 -10.59 5.10 27.79
CA SER A 226 -11.59 5.69 28.69
C SER A 226 -12.52 6.66 27.95
N LEU A 227 -11.94 7.44 27.01
CA LEU A 227 -12.70 8.38 26.17
C LEU A 227 -13.69 7.62 25.27
N GLU A 228 -13.27 6.57 24.57
CA GLU A 228 -14.14 5.74 23.70
C GLU A 228 -15.31 5.16 24.51
N ARG A 229 -15.04 4.59 25.67
CA ARG A 229 -16.09 4.06 26.53
C ARG A 229 -17.13 5.11 26.92
N GLU A 230 -16.71 6.33 27.25
CA GLU A 230 -17.63 7.39 27.61
C GLU A 230 -18.39 7.93 26.37
N MET A 231 -17.77 7.94 25.19
CA MET A 231 -18.44 8.26 23.93
C MET A 231 -19.52 7.24 23.60
N ASP A 232 -19.26 5.95 23.76
CA ASP A 232 -20.25 4.86 23.64
C ASP A 232 -21.43 5.03 24.59
N ASN A 233 -21.15 5.45 25.84
CA ASN A 233 -22.19 5.71 26.83
C ASN A 233 -23.07 6.90 26.42
N ILE A 234 -22.47 7.97 25.90
CA ILE A 234 -23.16 9.15 25.38
C ILE A 234 -24.08 8.76 24.23
N GLU A 235 -23.59 7.97 23.30
CA GLU A 235 -24.36 7.49 22.15
C GLU A 235 -25.57 6.68 22.59
N LYS A 236 -25.39 5.73 23.51
CA LYS A 236 -26.45 4.89 24.04
C LYS A 236 -27.50 5.68 24.86
N MET A 237 -27.06 6.68 25.62
CA MET A 237 -27.96 7.44 26.51
C MET A 237 -28.72 8.54 25.79
N PHE A 238 -28.11 9.20 24.82
CA PHE A 238 -28.63 10.42 24.22
C PHE A 238 -28.92 10.32 22.72
N SER A 239 -28.37 9.29 22.05
CA SER A 239 -28.50 9.09 20.60
C SER A 239 -28.27 10.38 19.80
N PRO A 240 -27.16 11.09 20.00
CA PRO A 240 -26.87 12.33 19.29
C PRO A 240 -26.59 12.06 17.81
N ASP A 241 -26.91 13.04 16.95
CA ASP A 241 -26.51 12.97 15.53
C ASP A 241 -25.00 12.93 15.36
N MET A 242 -24.25 13.61 16.23
CA MET A 242 -22.81 13.57 16.35
C MET A 242 -22.37 13.92 17.77
N ALA A 243 -21.28 13.30 18.20
CA ALA A 243 -20.55 13.72 19.39
C ALA A 243 -19.05 13.69 19.12
N LEU A 244 -18.31 14.55 19.81
CA LEU A 244 -16.86 14.59 19.70
C LEU A 244 -16.21 14.94 21.04
N ALA A 245 -15.01 14.43 21.26
CA ALA A 245 -14.23 14.74 22.44
C ALA A 245 -12.74 14.77 22.12
N ILE A 246 -12.02 15.69 22.79
CA ILE A 246 -10.56 15.81 22.70
C ILE A 246 -10.01 15.95 24.10
N VAL A 247 -8.96 15.21 24.42
CA VAL A 247 -8.20 15.33 25.66
C VAL A 247 -6.82 15.91 25.34
N ILE A 248 -6.50 17.05 25.93
CA ILE A 248 -5.25 17.80 25.67
C ILE A 248 -4.50 17.98 26.97
N ASN A 249 -3.17 17.79 26.93
CA ASN A 249 -2.26 18.18 28.00
C ASN A 249 -2.07 19.71 27.94
N PRO A 250 -2.56 20.48 28.94
CA PRO A 250 -2.50 21.95 28.87
C PRO A 250 -1.09 22.52 29.00
N ASN A 251 -0.10 21.72 29.46
CA ASN A 251 1.25 22.20 29.67
C ASN A 251 2.09 22.25 28.37
N ASN A 252 1.80 21.37 27.41
CA ASN A 252 2.59 21.24 26.20
C ASN A 252 1.76 21.17 24.91
N GLY A 253 0.41 21.09 25.03
CA GLY A 253 -0.50 21.02 23.87
C GLY A 253 -0.64 19.63 23.23
N GLU A 254 -0.01 18.59 23.79
CA GLU A 254 -0.16 17.23 23.27
C GLU A 254 -1.60 16.76 23.35
N ILE A 255 -2.10 16.19 22.25
CA ILE A 255 -3.38 15.50 22.21
C ILE A 255 -3.19 14.07 22.75
N LEU A 256 -3.82 13.80 23.89
CA LEU A 256 -3.73 12.51 24.58
C LEU A 256 -4.84 11.55 24.20
N GLY A 257 -5.95 12.07 23.68
CA GLY A 257 -7.10 11.31 23.19
C GLY A 257 -7.99 12.15 22.28
N MET A 258 -8.60 11.50 21.30
CA MET A 258 -9.51 12.12 20.35
C MET A 258 -10.52 11.08 19.87
N SER A 259 -11.81 11.34 20.01
CA SER A 259 -12.89 10.45 19.58
C SER A 259 -14.06 11.21 19.01
N SER A 260 -14.81 10.57 18.14
CA SER A 260 -16.05 11.09 17.60
C SER A 260 -17.00 9.96 17.17
N THR A 261 -18.32 10.21 17.24
CA THR A 261 -19.35 9.30 16.75
C THR A 261 -20.20 10.01 15.68
N PRO A 262 -20.61 9.33 14.60
CA PRO A 262 -20.39 7.91 14.31
C PRO A 262 -18.93 7.59 13.92
N ASP A 263 -18.46 6.42 14.32
CA ASP A 263 -17.15 5.88 14.00
C ASP A 263 -17.22 4.68 13.02
N TYR A 264 -16.10 4.00 12.79
CA TYR A 264 -16.03 2.85 11.89
C TYR A 264 -14.87 1.92 12.24
N ASP A 265 -14.98 0.63 11.84
CA ASP A 265 -13.85 -0.31 11.90
C ASP A 265 -12.96 -0.18 10.67
N PRO A 266 -11.71 0.32 10.78
CA PRO A 266 -10.80 0.47 9.65
C PRO A 266 -10.46 -0.86 8.95
N ASN A 267 -10.56 -2.00 9.65
CA ASN A 267 -10.35 -3.31 9.02
C ASN A 267 -11.44 -3.63 7.99
N ASN A 268 -12.62 -3.03 8.13
CA ASN A 268 -13.81 -3.28 7.31
C ASN A 268 -14.42 -1.99 6.74
N TYR A 269 -13.59 -1.01 6.41
CA TYR A 269 -14.01 0.33 5.97
C TYR A 269 -14.99 0.32 4.80
N GLN A 270 -14.94 -0.70 3.93
CA GLN A 270 -15.84 -0.83 2.77
C GLN A 270 -17.33 -0.96 3.16
N ASN A 271 -17.61 -1.33 4.40
CA ASN A 271 -18.98 -1.46 4.91
C ASN A 271 -19.59 -0.14 5.33
N TYR A 272 -18.83 0.96 5.32
CA TYR A 272 -19.25 2.27 5.78
C TYR A 272 -19.39 3.26 4.62
N ASN A 273 -20.27 4.25 4.79
CA ASN A 273 -20.46 5.27 3.78
C ASN A 273 -19.33 6.33 3.82
N MET A 274 -19.14 7.02 2.71
CA MET A 274 -18.09 8.03 2.59
C MET A 274 -18.24 9.20 3.57
N GLN A 275 -19.45 9.52 3.99
CA GLN A 275 -19.68 10.60 4.95
C GLN A 275 -19.10 10.25 6.33
N THR A 276 -19.27 9.02 6.78
CA THR A 276 -18.63 8.51 8.01
C THR A 276 -17.12 8.45 7.86
N LEU A 277 -16.62 7.88 6.77
CA LEU A 277 -15.18 7.65 6.58
C LEU A 277 -14.33 8.93 6.45
N SER A 278 -14.90 10.01 5.88
CA SER A 278 -14.14 11.21 5.52
C SER A 278 -14.12 12.32 6.56
N ARG A 279 -14.86 12.20 7.67
CA ARG A 279 -15.08 13.28 8.61
C ARG A 279 -14.50 13.00 9.99
N ASN A 280 -13.26 13.40 10.20
CA ASN A 280 -12.73 13.51 11.56
C ASN A 280 -13.37 14.74 12.23
N LEU A 281 -14.49 14.54 12.92
CA LEU A 281 -15.32 15.62 13.50
C LEU A 281 -14.55 16.56 14.43
N PRO A 282 -13.68 16.11 15.32
CA PRO A 282 -12.82 16.96 16.16
C PRO A 282 -12.01 18.00 15.40
N ILE A 283 -11.69 17.73 14.14
CA ILE A 283 -10.90 18.63 13.28
C ILE A 283 -11.80 19.35 12.27
N TRP A 284 -12.84 18.68 11.78
CA TRP A 284 -13.63 19.15 10.64
C TRP A 284 -14.89 19.91 11.04
N ALA A 285 -15.53 19.54 12.19
CA ALA A 285 -16.83 20.07 12.53
C ALA A 285 -16.78 21.54 12.93
N SER A 286 -17.68 22.35 12.35
CA SER A 286 -17.97 23.69 12.82
C SER A 286 -19.19 23.65 13.72
N TYR A 287 -19.11 24.26 14.91
CA TYR A 287 -20.19 24.30 15.87
C TYR A 287 -20.24 25.65 16.61
N GLU A 288 -21.37 25.98 17.21
CA GLU A 288 -21.51 27.15 18.07
C GLU A 288 -20.89 26.85 19.44
N PRO A 289 -19.74 27.44 19.80
CA PRO A 289 -18.98 27.01 20.99
C PRO A 289 -19.68 27.43 22.32
N GLY A 290 -20.56 28.40 22.29
CA GLY A 290 -21.21 28.90 23.49
C GLY A 290 -20.20 29.31 24.57
N SER A 291 -20.43 28.90 25.86
CA SER A 291 -19.58 29.22 27.00
C SER A 291 -18.14 28.67 26.90
N THR A 292 -17.86 27.68 26.03
CA THR A 292 -16.49 27.17 25.85
C THR A 292 -15.59 28.24 25.24
N PHE A 293 -16.13 29.19 24.47
CA PHE A 293 -15.37 30.32 23.91
C PHE A 293 -14.83 31.28 24.98
N LYS A 294 -15.41 31.26 26.20
CA LYS A 294 -14.93 32.09 27.32
C LYS A 294 -13.52 31.79 27.72
N ILE A 295 -13.02 30.55 27.50
CA ILE A 295 -11.61 30.18 27.73
C ILE A 295 -10.72 31.03 26.85
N ILE A 296 -11.02 31.17 25.57
CA ILE A 296 -10.26 31.95 24.61
C ILE A 296 -10.28 33.43 24.99
N THR A 297 -11.47 33.95 25.29
CA THR A 297 -11.66 35.37 25.68
C THR A 297 -10.87 35.68 26.93
N THR A 298 -10.92 34.84 27.97
CA THR A 298 -10.21 35.04 29.23
C THR A 298 -8.71 34.92 29.05
N ALA A 299 -8.25 33.88 28.32
CA ALA A 299 -6.82 33.70 28.04
C ALA A 299 -6.25 34.89 27.28
N SER A 300 -6.95 35.41 26.28
CA SER A 300 -6.54 36.60 25.52
C SER A 300 -6.45 37.82 26.43
N ALA A 301 -7.45 38.07 27.30
CA ALA A 301 -7.47 39.21 28.23
C ALA A 301 -6.29 39.15 29.22
N VAL A 302 -5.97 37.97 29.73
CA VAL A 302 -4.82 37.73 30.61
C VAL A 302 -3.49 37.97 29.87
N ASN A 303 -3.38 37.45 28.65
CA ASN A 303 -2.18 37.60 27.80
C ASN A 303 -1.91 39.09 27.49
N GLU A 304 -2.94 39.86 27.16
CA GLU A 304 -2.88 41.30 26.90
C GLU A 304 -2.77 42.12 28.18
N LYS A 305 -2.72 41.48 29.36
CA LYS A 305 -2.59 42.13 30.68
C LYS A 305 -3.72 43.15 31.00
N VAL A 306 -4.87 42.97 30.41
CA VAL A 306 -6.06 43.82 30.67
C VAL A 306 -6.93 43.32 31.81
N VAL A 307 -6.67 42.07 32.27
CA VAL A 307 -7.32 41.41 33.40
C VAL A 307 -6.29 40.72 34.29
N ASP A 308 -6.42 40.93 35.62
CA ASP A 308 -5.68 40.19 36.65
C ASP A 308 -6.66 39.24 37.37
N LEU A 309 -6.50 37.90 37.10
CA LEU A 309 -7.40 36.87 37.65
C LEU A 309 -7.46 36.84 39.17
N ASN A 310 -6.49 37.42 39.88
CA ASN A 310 -6.42 37.40 41.33
C ASN A 310 -6.95 38.69 41.98
N LYS A 311 -7.10 39.76 41.20
CA LYS A 311 -7.44 41.08 41.74
C LYS A 311 -8.74 41.65 41.18
N ASP A 312 -9.00 41.36 39.90
CA ASP A 312 -10.13 41.98 39.25
C ASP A 312 -11.44 41.24 39.62
N THR A 313 -12.46 42.02 39.91
CA THR A 313 -13.80 41.49 40.20
C THR A 313 -14.79 42.08 39.22
N PHE A 314 -15.72 41.25 38.77
CA PHE A 314 -16.83 41.65 37.90
C PHE A 314 -18.16 41.45 38.62
N TYR A 315 -18.99 42.48 38.64
CA TYR A 315 -20.33 42.41 39.19
C TYR A 315 -21.33 42.15 38.07
N ASP A 316 -21.92 40.95 38.06
CA ASP A 316 -23.00 40.62 37.15
C ASP A 316 -24.34 41.05 37.72
N SER A 317 -24.96 42.06 37.13
CA SER A 317 -26.26 42.57 37.51
C SER A 317 -27.45 41.70 37.04
N GLY A 318 -27.15 40.62 36.27
CA GLY A 318 -28.18 39.78 35.66
C GLY A 318 -28.96 40.44 34.52
N LYS A 319 -28.55 41.64 34.09
CA LYS A 319 -29.22 42.40 33.01
C LYS A 319 -28.20 43.02 32.08
N VAL A 320 -28.31 42.74 30.78
CA VAL A 320 -27.52 43.39 29.73
C VAL A 320 -28.47 44.22 28.87
N LYS A 321 -28.14 45.49 28.68
CA LYS A 321 -28.82 46.35 27.72
C LYS A 321 -28.22 46.10 26.34
N VAL A 322 -29.00 45.47 25.47
CA VAL A 322 -28.63 45.32 24.05
C VAL A 322 -29.11 46.61 23.35
N SER A 323 -28.18 47.33 22.74
CA SER A 323 -28.43 48.55 21.94
C SER A 323 -28.77 48.18 20.53
#